data_4bc69d6c7e95473876f008cb669e94fe
#
_entry.id   4bc69d6c7e95473876f008cb669e94fe
#
_cell.length_a   1.000
_cell.length_b   1.000
_cell.length_c   1.000
_cell.angle_alpha   90.00
_cell.angle_beta   90.00
_cell.angle_gamma   90.00
#
_symmetry.space_group_name_H-M   'P 1'
#
loop_
_entity.id
_entity.type
_entity.pdbx_description
1 polymer ?
#
loop_
_entity_poly.entity_id
_entity_poly.type
_entity_poly.pdbx_seq_one_letter_code
_entity_poly.pdbx_strand_id
1 'polypeptide(L)'
;MPRRHRVLRGLRVVSVAGPASAAGLCADDRIVAINGQIPEDVLDLELAAADGGFELIAERDDARRRIVVVLGRGEPHGIVLRDGLGVPVRRCVNECRFCFVDQVPPGLRASLSVKDDDYRLSFLTGSFVTLTNLSEADVARIEALRLSPLYVSLHDWDDARRARLMGAPATRSRARLLRLAAAGIHLHLQIVLCPGYNDGVALAETVWALADVEG
;
A
#
# COMPACT_ATOMS: atom_id res chain seq x y z
N MET A 1 -23.58 30.11 12.24
CA MET A 1 -22.80 29.71 11.07
C MET A 1 -22.09 28.38 11.40
N PRO A 2 -22.32 27.27 10.67
CA PRO A 2 -21.64 26.03 10.96
C PRO A 2 -20.15 26.20 10.62
N ARG A 3 -19.28 25.88 11.58
CA ARG A 3 -17.84 25.81 11.37
C ARG A 3 -17.58 24.76 10.28
N ARG A 4 -17.11 25.19 9.10
CA ARG A 4 -16.59 24.27 8.08
C ARG A 4 -15.50 23.44 8.76
N HIS A 5 -15.72 22.13 8.89
CA HIS A 5 -14.67 21.21 9.30
C HIS A 5 -13.56 21.32 8.25
N ARG A 6 -12.53 22.07 8.59
CA ARG A 6 -11.27 22.10 7.83
C ARG A 6 -10.73 20.67 7.90
N VAL A 7 -10.80 19.92 6.81
CA VAL A 7 -10.11 18.64 6.70
C VAL A 7 -8.64 18.96 6.93
N LEU A 8 -8.17 18.65 8.13
CA LEU A 8 -6.79 18.91 8.53
C LEU A 8 -5.91 17.94 7.75
N ARG A 9 -5.27 18.40 6.68
CA ARG A 9 -4.30 17.61 5.90
C ARG A 9 -3.07 17.34 6.76
N GLY A 10 -2.52 16.15 6.69
CA GLY A 10 -1.31 15.73 7.40
C GLY A 10 -1.48 14.41 8.15
N LEU A 11 -0.35 13.81 8.54
CA LEU A 11 -0.27 12.50 9.16
C LEU A 11 -0.25 12.65 10.69
N ARG A 12 -1.14 11.95 11.40
CA ARG A 12 -1.17 12.00 12.88
C ARG A 12 -0.22 10.98 13.48
N VAL A 13 0.64 11.45 14.36
CA VAL A 13 1.57 10.64 15.15
C VAL A 13 0.82 10.02 16.34
N VAL A 14 0.94 8.69 16.48
CA VAL A 14 0.36 7.95 17.62
C VAL A 14 1.40 7.74 18.70
N SER A 15 2.60 7.36 18.31
CA SER A 15 3.73 7.23 19.22
C SER A 15 5.02 7.57 18.47
N VAL A 16 6.05 7.89 19.25
CA VAL A 16 7.36 8.24 18.70
C VAL A 16 8.45 7.75 19.66
N ALA A 17 9.55 7.28 19.09
CA ALA A 17 10.74 6.83 19.79
C ALA A 17 12.01 7.22 19.01
N GLY A 18 13.18 6.89 19.54
CA GLY A 18 14.46 7.03 18.84
C GLY A 18 14.72 8.43 18.31
N PRO A 19 15.30 8.53 17.08
CA PRO A 19 15.75 9.80 16.50
C PRO A 19 14.67 10.87 16.38
N ALA A 20 13.45 10.51 15.96
CA ALA A 20 12.37 11.49 15.85
C ALA A 20 11.92 12.05 17.20
N SER A 21 11.92 11.21 18.27
CA SER A 21 11.65 11.66 19.63
C SER A 21 12.77 12.57 20.15
N ALA A 22 14.02 12.21 19.91
CA ALA A 22 15.19 13.02 20.28
C ALA A 22 15.19 14.39 19.57
N ALA A 23 14.67 14.45 18.35
CA ALA A 23 14.50 15.68 17.57
C ALA A 23 13.32 16.54 18.05
N GLY A 24 12.48 16.05 19.00
CA GLY A 24 11.40 16.81 19.60
C GLY A 24 10.00 16.55 19.01
N LEU A 25 9.85 15.55 18.13
CA LEU A 25 8.53 15.09 17.73
C LEU A 25 7.87 14.33 18.89
N CYS A 26 6.57 14.45 19.05
CA CYS A 26 5.83 13.80 20.13
C CYS A 26 4.55 13.14 19.64
N ALA A 27 3.98 12.26 20.45
CA ALA A 27 2.64 11.75 20.21
C ALA A 27 1.62 12.91 20.10
N ASP A 28 0.59 12.68 19.33
CA ASP A 28 -0.47 13.64 18.97
C ASP A 28 -0.04 14.81 18.06
N ASP A 29 1.23 14.93 17.72
CA ASP A 29 1.66 15.84 16.67
C ASP A 29 1.03 15.44 15.33
N ARG A 30 0.81 16.43 14.47
CA ARG A 30 0.41 16.25 13.08
C ARG A 30 1.55 16.67 12.17
N ILE A 31 2.05 15.76 11.36
CA ILE A 31 3.05 16.05 10.34
C ILE A 31 2.33 16.66 9.15
N VAL A 32 2.56 17.94 8.89
CA VAL A 32 1.89 18.70 7.83
C VAL A 32 2.78 18.94 6.62
N ALA A 33 4.10 18.74 6.75
CA ALA A 33 5.03 18.69 5.63
C ALA A 33 6.21 17.77 5.96
N ILE A 34 6.76 17.14 4.92
CA ILE A 34 8.01 16.37 4.92
C ILE A 34 8.85 16.91 3.76
N ASN A 35 10.06 17.36 4.04
CA ASN A 35 10.96 17.99 3.06
C ASN A 35 10.26 19.06 2.20
N GLY A 36 9.37 19.85 2.82
CA GLY A 36 8.61 20.92 2.17
C GLY A 36 7.36 20.45 1.39
N GLN A 37 7.10 19.15 1.31
CA GLN A 37 5.93 18.58 0.62
C GLN A 37 4.85 18.16 1.61
N ILE A 38 3.58 18.30 1.23
CA ILE A 38 2.45 17.81 2.04
C ILE A 38 2.37 16.29 1.87
N PRO A 39 2.54 15.50 2.96
CA PRO A 39 2.51 14.06 2.85
C PRO A 39 1.09 13.54 2.61
N GLU A 40 0.97 12.51 1.78
CA GLU A 40 -0.29 11.81 1.53
C GLU A 40 -0.48 10.64 2.50
N ASP A 41 0.60 9.90 2.78
CA ASP A 41 0.59 8.72 3.64
C ASP A 41 2.01 8.35 4.15
N VAL A 42 2.14 7.17 4.74
CA VAL A 42 3.39 6.67 5.32
C VAL A 42 4.52 6.55 4.29
N LEU A 43 4.21 6.33 3.01
CA LEU A 43 5.25 6.17 1.97
C LEU A 43 6.12 7.42 1.84
N ASP A 44 5.53 8.61 1.96
CA ASP A 44 6.28 9.86 1.90
C ASP A 44 7.27 9.98 3.06
N LEU A 45 6.92 9.42 4.23
CA LEU A 45 7.79 9.36 5.39
C LEU A 45 8.91 8.33 5.22
N GLU A 46 8.58 7.11 4.80
CA GLU A 46 9.54 6.02 4.62
C GLU A 46 10.56 6.35 3.52
N LEU A 47 10.11 6.91 2.41
CA LEU A 47 10.99 7.32 1.32
C LEU A 47 11.91 8.48 1.75
N ALA A 48 11.39 9.46 2.47
CA ALA A 48 12.21 10.55 3.01
C ALA A 48 13.26 10.04 4.02
N ALA A 49 12.91 9.04 4.83
CA ALA A 49 13.81 8.43 5.81
C ALA A 49 14.93 7.62 5.15
N ALA A 50 14.72 7.06 3.96
CA ALA A 50 15.72 6.26 3.24
C ALA A 50 16.99 7.06 2.87
N ASP A 51 16.90 8.39 2.76
CA ASP A 51 18.01 9.28 2.46
C ASP A 51 18.88 9.63 3.69
N GLY A 52 18.63 9.03 4.86
CA GLY A 52 19.45 9.21 6.08
C GLY A 52 19.02 10.40 6.94
N GLY A 53 17.89 11.03 6.64
CA GLY A 53 17.30 12.09 7.45
C GLY A 53 16.33 12.96 6.67
N PHE A 54 15.45 13.66 7.39
CA PHE A 54 14.42 14.48 6.78
C PHE A 54 13.98 15.63 7.68
N GLU A 55 13.36 16.62 7.06
CA GLU A 55 12.76 17.75 7.75
C GLU A 55 11.25 17.55 7.87
N LEU A 56 10.71 17.83 9.03
CA LEU A 56 9.27 17.82 9.29
C LEU A 56 8.79 19.22 9.66
N ILE A 57 7.59 19.56 9.23
CA ILE A 57 6.76 20.58 9.89
C ILE A 57 5.69 19.84 10.67
N ALA A 58 5.81 19.85 12.00
CA ALA A 58 4.83 19.28 12.91
C ALA A 58 3.93 20.39 13.48
N GLU A 59 2.64 20.10 13.58
CA GLU A 59 1.61 21.00 14.13
C GLU A 59 1.00 20.38 15.39
N ARG A 60 0.93 21.17 16.48
CA ARG A 60 0.23 20.87 17.72
C ARG A 60 -0.39 22.15 18.27
N ASP A 61 -1.64 22.10 18.69
CA ASP A 61 -2.38 23.24 19.26
C ASP A 61 -2.26 24.51 18.40
N ASP A 62 -2.42 24.36 17.07
CA ASP A 62 -2.25 25.38 16.05
C ASP A 62 -0.85 25.99 15.92
N ALA A 63 0.12 25.52 16.72
CA ALA A 63 1.52 25.93 16.61
C ALA A 63 2.30 24.98 15.68
N ARG A 64 3.06 25.55 14.74
CA ARG A 64 3.92 24.80 13.84
C ARG A 64 5.36 24.85 14.28
N ARG A 65 6.02 23.71 14.22
CA ARG A 65 7.43 23.55 14.56
C ARG A 65 8.17 22.87 13.44
N ARG A 66 9.36 23.36 13.14
CA ARG A 66 10.30 22.69 12.23
C ARG A 66 11.15 21.72 13.05
N ILE A 67 11.21 20.49 12.61
CA ILE A 67 11.94 19.40 13.25
C ILE A 67 12.84 18.75 12.19
N VAL A 68 14.13 18.62 12.50
CA VAL A 68 15.07 17.91 11.63
C VAL A 68 15.41 16.58 12.30
N VAL A 69 15.11 15.48 11.61
CA VAL A 69 15.42 14.12 12.05
C VAL A 69 16.66 13.65 11.27
N VAL A 70 17.69 13.26 11.98
CA VAL A 70 18.91 12.68 11.39
C VAL A 70 18.96 11.22 11.76
N LEU A 71 19.20 10.35 10.77
CA LEU A 71 19.21 8.90 10.92
C LEU A 71 20.61 8.33 10.68
N GLY A 72 21.02 7.41 11.53
CA GLY A 72 22.14 6.53 11.24
C GLY A 72 21.78 5.52 10.13
N ARG A 73 22.77 4.86 9.57
CA ARG A 73 22.56 3.86 8.51
C ARG A 73 21.67 2.71 9.02
N GLY A 74 20.48 2.56 8.42
CA GLY A 74 19.52 1.53 8.80
C GLY A 74 18.81 1.80 10.15
N GLU A 75 18.97 2.99 10.71
CA GLU A 75 18.31 3.36 11.95
C GLU A 75 16.84 3.73 11.68
N PRO A 76 15.87 3.10 12.38
CA PRO A 76 14.46 3.43 12.21
C PRO A 76 14.17 4.83 12.75
N HIS A 77 13.34 5.60 12.05
CA HIS A 77 12.96 6.95 12.47
C HIS A 77 12.11 6.98 13.76
N GLY A 78 11.45 5.87 14.12
CA GLY A 78 10.71 5.70 15.38
C GLY A 78 9.34 6.37 15.42
N ILE A 79 8.77 6.77 14.29
CA ILE A 79 7.44 7.40 14.20
C ILE A 79 6.40 6.33 13.88
N VAL A 80 5.34 6.27 14.70
CA VAL A 80 4.16 5.43 14.44
C VAL A 80 2.99 6.33 14.10
N LEU A 81 2.44 6.16 12.91
CA LEU A 81 1.30 6.90 12.41
C LEU A 81 -0.03 6.23 12.78
N ARG A 82 -1.12 7.00 12.81
CA ARG A 82 -2.47 6.47 12.96
C ARG A 82 -2.76 5.46 11.84
N ASP A 83 -3.39 4.35 12.19
CA ASP A 83 -3.72 3.22 11.30
C ASP A 83 -2.48 2.60 10.61
N GLY A 84 -1.26 2.86 11.11
CA GLY A 84 -0.01 2.41 10.53
C GLY A 84 0.40 3.11 9.23
N LEU A 85 -0.56 3.50 8.41
CA LEU A 85 -0.35 4.19 7.12
C LEU A 85 -0.54 5.71 7.18
N GLY A 86 -1.04 6.24 8.32
CA GLY A 86 -1.43 7.65 8.44
C GLY A 86 -2.78 7.98 7.82
N VAL A 87 -3.32 7.07 7.03
CA VAL A 87 -4.64 7.10 6.39
C VAL A 87 -5.24 5.69 6.42
N PRO A 88 -6.58 5.55 6.27
CA PRO A 88 -7.23 4.24 6.32
C PRO A 88 -6.68 3.24 5.31
N VAL A 89 -6.60 1.97 5.71
CA VAL A 89 -6.25 0.86 4.82
C VAL A 89 -7.35 0.67 3.77
N ARG A 90 -6.95 0.49 2.53
CA ARG A 90 -7.88 0.17 1.43
C ARG A 90 -8.36 -1.27 1.55
N ARG A 91 -9.67 -1.43 1.52
CA ARG A 91 -10.29 -2.75 1.61
C ARG A 91 -10.47 -3.37 0.23
N CYS A 92 -10.27 -4.69 0.19
CA CYS A 92 -10.57 -5.49 -0.99
C CYS A 92 -12.08 -5.54 -1.23
N VAL A 93 -12.47 -5.38 -2.50
CA VAL A 93 -13.87 -5.44 -2.95
C VAL A 93 -14.19 -6.75 -3.68
N ASN A 94 -13.21 -7.64 -3.81
CA ASN A 94 -13.38 -8.90 -4.51
C ASN A 94 -14.05 -9.95 -3.61
N GLU A 95 -14.74 -10.91 -4.24
CA GLU A 95 -15.42 -12.04 -3.59
C GLU A 95 -14.79 -13.35 -4.05
N CYS A 96 -13.48 -13.49 -3.80
CA CYS A 96 -12.72 -14.65 -4.26
C CYS A 96 -13.24 -15.94 -3.61
N ARG A 97 -13.48 -16.99 -4.42
CA ARG A 97 -13.93 -18.30 -3.93
C ARG A 97 -12.96 -18.96 -2.95
N PHE A 98 -11.69 -18.57 -3.01
CA PHE A 98 -10.60 -19.05 -2.15
C PHE A 98 -10.15 -18.01 -1.12
N CYS A 99 -10.92 -16.95 -0.87
CA CYS A 99 -10.51 -15.89 0.03
C CYS A 99 -10.29 -16.41 1.46
N PHE A 100 -9.06 -16.47 1.89
CA PHE A 100 -8.72 -16.97 3.23
C PHE A 100 -9.25 -16.05 4.34
N VAL A 101 -9.42 -14.75 4.07
CA VAL A 101 -9.98 -13.80 5.05
C VAL A 101 -11.45 -14.06 5.28
N ASP A 102 -12.22 -14.33 4.20
CA ASP A 102 -13.65 -14.65 4.30
C ASP A 102 -13.89 -16.02 4.98
N GLN A 103 -12.87 -16.89 5.06
CA GLN A 103 -12.90 -18.20 5.71
C GLN A 103 -12.45 -18.16 7.18
N VAL A 104 -12.05 -16.99 7.70
CA VAL A 104 -11.66 -16.85 9.11
C VAL A 104 -12.87 -17.09 10.01
N PRO A 105 -12.79 -18.02 10.98
CA PRO A 105 -13.88 -18.28 11.91
C PRO A 105 -14.29 -17.03 12.70
N PRO A 106 -15.57 -16.83 12.97
CA PRO A 106 -16.03 -15.70 13.78
C PRO A 106 -15.49 -15.76 15.21
N GLY A 107 -15.35 -14.59 15.83
CA GLY A 107 -14.91 -14.46 17.24
C GLY A 107 -13.39 -14.42 17.44
N LEU A 108 -12.60 -14.49 16.38
CA LEU A 108 -11.16 -14.27 16.46
C LEU A 108 -10.83 -12.75 16.48
N ARG A 109 -9.55 -12.43 16.78
CA ARG A 109 -9.11 -11.03 16.81
C ARG A 109 -9.36 -10.32 15.48
N ALA A 110 -9.83 -9.07 15.53
CA ALA A 110 -10.24 -8.29 14.37
C ALA A 110 -9.13 -8.11 13.31
N SER A 111 -7.85 -8.14 13.72
CA SER A 111 -6.72 -8.03 12.80
C SER A 111 -6.64 -9.18 11.78
N LEU A 112 -7.20 -10.35 12.08
CA LEU A 112 -7.25 -11.50 11.17
C LEU A 112 -8.32 -11.37 10.08
N SER A 113 -9.28 -10.46 10.27
CA SER A 113 -10.38 -10.19 9.34
C SER A 113 -10.19 -8.90 8.54
N VAL A 114 -8.98 -8.37 8.51
CA VAL A 114 -8.65 -7.23 7.65
C VAL A 114 -8.45 -7.73 6.23
N LYS A 115 -9.44 -7.47 5.38
CA LYS A 115 -9.40 -7.81 3.96
C LYS A 115 -8.84 -6.60 3.21
N ASP A 116 -7.52 -6.48 3.19
CA ASP A 116 -6.81 -5.39 2.52
C ASP A 116 -6.61 -5.66 1.02
N ASP A 117 -6.50 -4.58 0.26
CA ASP A 117 -6.08 -4.56 -1.15
C ASP A 117 -5.34 -3.23 -1.40
N ASP A 118 -4.27 -3.02 -0.61
CA ASP A 118 -3.59 -1.74 -0.48
C ASP A 118 -2.15 -1.84 -0.99
N TYR A 119 -1.85 -1.16 -2.09
CA TYR A 119 -0.52 -1.20 -2.71
C TYR A 119 0.61 -0.72 -1.78
N ARG A 120 0.29 0.13 -0.78
CA ARG A 120 1.26 0.59 0.21
C ARG A 120 1.69 -0.56 1.13
N LEU A 121 0.74 -1.39 1.56
CA LEU A 121 1.04 -2.61 2.31
C LEU A 121 1.79 -3.63 1.44
N SER A 122 1.46 -3.70 0.15
CA SER A 122 2.22 -4.54 -0.78
C SER A 122 3.70 -4.16 -0.79
N PHE A 123 4.01 -2.88 -0.96
CA PHE A 123 5.38 -2.38 -0.95
C PHE A 123 6.08 -2.53 0.41
N LEU A 124 5.40 -2.16 1.51
CA LEU A 124 6.00 -2.10 2.85
C LEU A 124 6.15 -3.46 3.53
N THR A 125 5.20 -4.38 3.28
CA THR A 125 5.09 -5.64 4.05
C THR A 125 4.98 -6.90 3.21
N GLY A 126 4.90 -6.77 1.87
CA GLY A 126 4.72 -7.91 0.97
C GLY A 126 3.30 -8.44 0.91
N SER A 127 2.29 -7.69 1.35
CA SER A 127 0.88 -8.06 1.19
C SER A 127 0.51 -8.12 -0.29
N PHE A 128 -0.26 -9.16 -0.67
CA PHE A 128 -0.68 -9.32 -2.07
C PHE A 128 -1.88 -8.43 -2.40
N VAL A 129 -1.78 -7.68 -3.48
CA VAL A 129 -2.85 -6.83 -4.02
C VAL A 129 -3.42 -7.39 -5.32
N THR A 130 -4.68 -7.08 -5.59
CA THR A 130 -5.38 -7.62 -6.77
C THR A 130 -5.28 -6.71 -7.99
N LEU A 131 -4.87 -5.47 -7.82
CA LEU A 131 -4.90 -4.38 -8.79
C LEU A 131 -6.32 -4.01 -9.28
N THR A 132 -7.39 -4.59 -8.71
CA THR A 132 -8.77 -4.34 -9.16
C THR A 132 -9.30 -3.00 -8.67
N ASN A 133 -8.88 -2.54 -7.49
CA ASN A 133 -9.33 -1.31 -6.84
C ASN A 133 -8.40 -0.10 -7.03
N LEU A 134 -7.32 -0.22 -7.80
CA LEU A 134 -6.43 0.91 -8.09
C LEU A 134 -7.11 1.93 -9.00
N SER A 135 -6.94 3.22 -8.69
CA SER A 135 -7.23 4.31 -9.60
C SER A 135 -6.03 4.60 -10.54
N GLU A 136 -6.25 5.37 -11.58
CA GLU A 136 -5.15 5.83 -12.45
C GLU A 136 -4.14 6.72 -11.68
N ALA A 137 -4.62 7.47 -10.69
CA ALA A 137 -3.75 8.25 -9.81
C ALA A 137 -2.85 7.36 -8.94
N ASP A 138 -3.37 6.21 -8.48
CA ASP A 138 -2.58 5.24 -7.72
C ASP A 138 -1.48 4.62 -8.58
N VAL A 139 -1.82 4.22 -9.80
CA VAL A 139 -0.83 3.67 -10.75
C VAL A 139 0.25 4.71 -11.05
N ALA A 140 -0.14 5.95 -11.34
CA ALA A 140 0.81 7.04 -11.56
C ALA A 140 1.71 7.32 -10.33
N ARG A 141 1.16 7.21 -9.11
CA ARG A 141 1.92 7.37 -7.87
C ARG A 141 2.92 6.21 -7.67
N ILE A 142 2.50 4.97 -7.92
CA ILE A 142 3.40 3.80 -7.87
C ILE A 142 4.59 4.00 -8.82
N GLU A 143 4.32 4.45 -10.05
CA GLU A 143 5.34 4.74 -11.05
C GLU A 143 6.27 5.88 -10.61
N ALA A 144 5.69 7.01 -10.17
CA ALA A 144 6.45 8.19 -9.76
C ALA A 144 7.37 7.93 -8.57
N LEU A 145 6.89 7.19 -7.57
CA LEU A 145 7.64 6.81 -6.38
C LEU A 145 8.50 5.55 -6.59
N ARG A 146 8.39 4.89 -7.76
CA ARG A 146 9.10 3.65 -8.10
C ARG A 146 8.93 2.56 -7.03
N LEU A 147 7.69 2.34 -6.58
CA LEU A 147 7.39 1.37 -5.54
C LEU A 147 7.60 -0.06 -6.04
N SER A 148 8.76 -0.60 -5.76
CA SER A 148 9.23 -1.91 -6.23
C SER A 148 9.97 -2.63 -5.11
N PRO A 149 9.73 -3.93 -4.85
CA PRO A 149 8.74 -4.77 -5.56
C PRO A 149 7.30 -4.58 -5.09
N LEU A 150 6.34 -5.02 -5.92
CA LEU A 150 4.96 -5.21 -5.52
C LEU A 150 4.55 -6.68 -5.62
N TYR A 151 3.65 -7.11 -4.73
CA TYR A 151 3.14 -8.47 -4.66
C TYR A 151 1.70 -8.49 -5.19
N VAL A 152 1.43 -9.27 -6.25
CA VAL A 152 0.18 -9.21 -7.00
C VAL A 152 -0.52 -10.55 -7.06
N SER A 153 -1.77 -10.59 -6.61
CA SER A 153 -2.69 -11.72 -6.75
C SER A 153 -3.24 -11.76 -8.19
N LEU A 154 -2.54 -12.47 -9.07
CA LEU A 154 -2.93 -12.59 -10.48
C LEU A 154 -4.00 -13.66 -10.70
N HIS A 155 -3.74 -14.89 -10.26
CA HIS A 155 -4.56 -16.10 -10.30
C HIS A 155 -4.82 -16.66 -11.70
N ASP A 156 -5.06 -15.83 -12.72
CA ASP A 156 -5.26 -16.23 -14.11
C ASP A 156 -4.93 -15.06 -15.04
N TRP A 157 -4.39 -15.35 -16.22
CA TRP A 157 -4.12 -14.34 -17.24
C TRP A 157 -5.37 -13.92 -18.00
N ASP A 158 -6.32 -14.85 -18.18
CA ASP A 158 -7.59 -14.57 -18.84
C ASP A 158 -8.54 -13.81 -17.93
N ASP A 159 -8.98 -12.63 -18.34
CA ASP A 159 -9.80 -11.74 -17.52
C ASP A 159 -11.17 -12.35 -17.18
N ALA A 160 -11.74 -13.18 -18.05
CA ALA A 160 -13.04 -13.81 -17.81
C ALA A 160 -12.92 -14.96 -16.80
N ARG A 161 -11.87 -15.78 -16.88
CA ARG A 161 -11.57 -16.80 -15.87
C ARG A 161 -11.24 -16.17 -14.52
N ARG A 162 -10.42 -15.12 -14.53
CA ARG A 162 -10.07 -14.34 -13.33
C ARG A 162 -11.31 -13.75 -12.67
N ALA A 163 -12.23 -13.16 -13.43
CA ALA A 163 -13.48 -12.62 -12.90
C ALA A 163 -14.37 -13.70 -12.26
N ARG A 164 -14.38 -14.91 -12.81
CA ARG A 164 -15.12 -16.05 -12.20
C ARG A 164 -14.51 -16.52 -10.89
N LEU A 165 -13.18 -16.42 -10.74
CA LEU A 165 -12.48 -16.78 -9.50
C LEU A 165 -12.66 -15.73 -8.40
N MET A 166 -12.64 -14.45 -8.77
CA MET A 166 -12.57 -13.33 -7.83
C MET A 166 -13.91 -12.63 -7.61
N GLY A 167 -14.96 -13.02 -8.32
CA GLY A 167 -16.31 -12.43 -8.16
C GLY A 167 -16.47 -11.00 -8.68
N ALA A 168 -15.39 -10.34 -9.13
CA ALA A 168 -15.41 -8.97 -9.62
C ALA A 168 -14.93 -8.86 -11.06
N PRO A 169 -15.37 -7.83 -11.84
CA PRO A 169 -14.84 -7.55 -13.17
C PRO A 169 -13.34 -7.22 -13.08
N ALA A 170 -12.49 -8.13 -13.52
CA ALA A 170 -11.04 -7.97 -13.48
C ALA A 170 -10.47 -7.18 -14.68
N THR A 171 -11.31 -6.55 -15.49
CA THR A 171 -11.02 -6.03 -16.83
C THR A 171 -9.87 -5.03 -16.94
N ARG A 172 -9.48 -4.38 -15.85
CA ARG A 172 -8.37 -3.40 -15.86
C ARG A 172 -7.08 -3.91 -15.22
N SER A 173 -7.11 -5.03 -14.55
CA SER A 173 -5.97 -5.49 -13.75
C SER A 173 -4.80 -5.91 -14.60
N ARG A 174 -5.02 -6.59 -15.72
CA ARG A 174 -3.98 -6.99 -16.66
C ARG A 174 -3.31 -5.78 -17.30
N ALA A 175 -4.08 -4.79 -17.75
CA ALA A 175 -3.52 -3.57 -18.32
C ALA A 175 -2.66 -2.81 -17.30
N ARG A 176 -3.09 -2.76 -16.03
CA ARG A 176 -2.31 -2.16 -14.94
C ARG A 176 -1.04 -2.94 -14.65
N LEU A 177 -1.10 -4.27 -14.63
CA LEU A 177 0.06 -5.13 -14.45
C LEU A 177 1.10 -4.86 -15.55
N LEU A 178 0.69 -4.91 -16.82
CA LEU A 178 1.56 -4.64 -17.95
C LEU A 178 2.16 -3.23 -17.91
N ARG A 179 1.38 -2.23 -17.52
CA ARG A 179 1.85 -0.86 -17.37
C ARG A 179 2.91 -0.74 -16.26
N LEU A 180 2.70 -1.38 -15.11
CA LEU A 180 3.67 -1.37 -14.00
C LEU A 180 4.95 -2.12 -14.37
N ALA A 181 4.86 -3.27 -15.06
CA ALA A 181 6.00 -3.99 -15.57
C ALA A 181 6.80 -3.13 -16.56
N ALA A 182 6.14 -2.52 -17.54
CA ALA A 182 6.77 -1.61 -18.50
C ALA A 182 7.42 -0.38 -17.85
N ALA A 183 6.94 0.05 -16.68
CA ALA A 183 7.57 1.10 -15.88
C ALA A 183 8.78 0.61 -15.07
N GLY A 184 9.16 -0.68 -15.18
CA GLY A 184 10.27 -1.29 -14.46
C GLY A 184 9.97 -1.59 -13.00
N ILE A 185 8.69 -1.73 -12.63
CA ILE A 185 8.28 -2.19 -11.29
C ILE A 185 8.39 -3.72 -11.25
N HIS A 186 9.23 -4.23 -10.36
CA HIS A 186 9.33 -5.67 -10.14
C HIS A 186 8.06 -6.21 -9.49
N LEU A 187 7.47 -7.26 -10.08
CA LEU A 187 6.20 -7.82 -9.63
C LEU A 187 6.38 -9.30 -9.21
N HIS A 188 6.03 -9.59 -7.95
CA HIS A 188 5.88 -10.96 -7.47
C HIS A 188 4.43 -11.41 -7.70
N LEU A 189 4.23 -12.33 -8.64
CA LEU A 189 2.89 -12.77 -9.03
C LEU A 189 2.50 -14.04 -8.28
N GLN A 190 1.30 -14.04 -7.67
CA GLN A 190 0.73 -15.20 -6.99
C GLN A 190 -0.41 -15.80 -7.82
N ILE A 191 -0.39 -17.12 -7.94
CA ILE A 191 -1.47 -17.93 -8.49
C ILE A 191 -1.94 -18.90 -7.41
N VAL A 192 -3.15 -18.71 -6.88
CA VAL A 192 -3.83 -19.73 -6.09
C VAL A 192 -4.47 -20.71 -7.05
N LEU A 193 -3.99 -21.94 -7.07
CA LEU A 193 -4.50 -22.97 -7.97
C LEU A 193 -5.83 -23.50 -7.44
N CYS A 194 -6.88 -23.34 -8.24
CA CYS A 194 -8.23 -23.80 -7.95
C CYS A 194 -8.63 -24.89 -8.96
N PRO A 195 -8.66 -26.17 -8.56
CA PRO A 195 -8.99 -27.26 -9.48
C PRO A 195 -10.32 -27.05 -10.20
N GLY A 196 -10.32 -27.25 -11.52
CA GLY A 196 -11.47 -27.02 -12.41
C GLY A 196 -11.75 -25.56 -12.74
N TYR A 197 -10.92 -24.61 -12.31
CA TYR A 197 -11.03 -23.19 -12.64
C TYR A 197 -9.83 -22.66 -13.42
N ASN A 198 -8.65 -22.70 -12.82
CA ASN A 198 -7.42 -22.16 -13.39
C ASN A 198 -6.26 -23.17 -13.40
N ASP A 199 -6.56 -24.46 -13.36
CA ASP A 199 -5.62 -25.57 -13.48
C ASP A 199 -5.45 -26.03 -14.94
N GLY A 200 -4.62 -27.06 -15.16
CA GLY A 200 -4.42 -27.68 -16.46
C GLY A 200 -4.01 -26.68 -17.55
N VAL A 201 -4.79 -26.63 -18.63
CA VAL A 201 -4.53 -25.76 -19.78
C VAL A 201 -4.53 -24.27 -19.39
N ALA A 202 -5.47 -23.86 -18.52
CA ALA A 202 -5.57 -22.46 -18.07
C ALA A 202 -4.30 -21.99 -17.34
N LEU A 203 -3.73 -22.87 -16.49
CA LEU A 203 -2.45 -22.59 -15.83
C LEU A 203 -1.31 -22.46 -16.86
N ALA A 204 -1.25 -23.40 -17.80
CA ALA A 204 -0.22 -23.36 -18.84
C ALA A 204 -0.30 -22.08 -19.67
N GLU A 205 -1.49 -21.67 -20.11
CA GLU A 205 -1.72 -20.40 -20.82
C GLU A 205 -1.26 -19.20 -20.00
N THR A 206 -1.55 -19.19 -18.69
CA THR A 206 -1.14 -18.12 -17.81
C THR A 206 0.38 -18.05 -17.69
N VAL A 207 1.05 -19.18 -17.49
CA VAL A 207 2.52 -19.23 -17.36
C VAL A 207 3.21 -18.80 -18.66
N TRP A 208 2.73 -19.28 -19.83
CA TRP A 208 3.26 -18.87 -21.13
C TRP A 208 3.08 -17.37 -21.38
N ALA A 209 1.90 -16.84 -21.09
CA ALA A 209 1.63 -15.41 -21.25
C ALA A 209 2.51 -14.53 -20.35
N LEU A 210 2.88 -15.00 -19.16
CA LEU A 210 3.78 -14.30 -18.26
C LEU A 210 5.24 -14.35 -18.73
N ALA A 211 5.65 -15.42 -19.40
CA ALA A 211 7.00 -15.54 -19.96
C ALA A 211 7.28 -14.47 -21.05
N ASP A 212 6.24 -13.98 -21.70
CA ASP A 212 6.32 -12.93 -22.73
C ASP A 212 6.22 -11.49 -22.15
N VAL A 213 6.01 -11.34 -20.84
CA VAL A 213 5.99 -10.03 -20.17
C VAL A 213 7.41 -9.58 -19.90
N GLU A 214 7.88 -8.61 -20.68
CA GLU A 214 9.15 -7.94 -20.44
C GLU A 214 9.00 -6.98 -19.26
N GLY A 215 9.87 -7.11 -18.26
CA GLY A 215 9.91 -6.27 -17.06
C GLY A 215 11.30 -6.23 -16.45
#